data_85528980325996bf9ae99c5a8d5a0179
#
_entry.id   85528980325996bf9ae99c5a8d5a0179
#
_cell.length_a   1.000
_cell.length_b   1.000
_cell.length_c   1.000
_cell.angle_alpha   90.00
_cell.angle_beta   90.00
_cell.angle_gamma   90.00
#
_symmetry.space_group_name_H-M   'P 1'
#
loop_
_entity.id
_entity.type
_entity.pdbx_description
1 polymer ?
#
loop_
_entity_poly.entity_id
_entity_poly.type
_entity_poly.pdbx_seq_one_letter_code
_entity_poly.pdbx_strand_id
1 'polypeptide(L)'
;MRLDIAKVLEKGYFVYRGGIYMKVTYREDSKMNHYEMQLVVHPKNRRLAKLLAKQFKETLGEIEVLDEYRNKYPLSLLAVYYFEMVNHKMFVYTENEVFRLHCVTMAALKEAVESYGFYQVNVRTLVNVKHVVKYKKQKGCRRQMILDNGDRLISSRHYREEFDRMIEERHESRILEKDPDNLSHEK
;
A
#
# COMPACT_ATOMS: atom_id res chain seq x y z
N MET A 1 -36.71 16.07 6.52
CA MET A 1 -35.85 15.57 5.47
C MET A 1 -34.54 16.38 5.53
N ARG A 2 -33.57 15.95 6.35
CA ARG A 2 -32.28 16.61 6.48
C ARG A 2 -31.34 15.96 5.46
N LEU A 3 -30.89 16.75 4.48
CA LEU A 3 -29.78 16.38 3.60
C LEU A 3 -28.49 16.48 4.43
N ASP A 4 -27.90 15.33 4.72
CA ASP A 4 -26.51 15.26 5.17
C ASP A 4 -25.62 15.66 4.00
N ILE A 5 -25.16 16.91 4.04
CA ILE A 5 -24.15 17.41 3.12
C ILE A 5 -22.81 16.86 3.61
N ALA A 6 -22.45 15.65 3.17
CA ALA A 6 -21.08 15.19 3.25
C ALA A 6 -20.21 16.20 2.50
N LYS A 7 -19.17 16.72 3.16
CA LYS A 7 -18.19 17.65 2.57
C LYS A 7 -17.57 17.00 1.33
N VAL A 8 -18.07 17.32 0.17
CA VAL A 8 -17.48 16.96 -1.11
C VAL A 8 -16.31 17.91 -1.33
N LEU A 9 -15.10 17.48 -1.01
CA LEU A 9 -13.89 18.11 -1.51
C LEU A 9 -13.73 17.71 -2.97
N GLU A 10 -14.34 18.48 -3.89
CA GLU A 10 -14.20 18.27 -5.32
C GLU A 10 -12.82 18.78 -5.80
N LYS A 11 -11.82 17.94 -5.81
CA LYS A 11 -10.65 18.11 -6.69
C LYS A 11 -10.98 17.47 -8.04
N GLY A 12 -11.48 18.26 -8.99
CA GLY A 12 -11.75 17.80 -10.34
C GLY A 12 -10.53 17.99 -11.24
N TYR A 13 -10.10 16.91 -11.91
CA TYR A 13 -9.11 16.99 -12.98
C TYR A 13 -9.81 17.02 -14.33
N PHE A 14 -9.43 17.97 -15.20
CA PHE A 14 -9.94 18.07 -16.56
C PHE A 14 -8.90 17.52 -17.54
N VAL A 15 -9.30 16.52 -18.32
CA VAL A 15 -8.48 16.02 -19.43
C VAL A 15 -9.09 16.55 -20.73
N TYR A 16 -8.32 17.38 -21.46
CA TYR A 16 -8.73 17.90 -22.76
C TYR A 16 -8.18 17.04 -23.89
N ARG A 17 -9.06 16.50 -24.72
CA ARG A 17 -8.68 15.85 -25.98
C ARG A 17 -9.76 16.14 -27.03
N GLY A 18 -9.50 17.07 -27.93
CA GLY A 18 -10.33 17.28 -29.13
C GLY A 18 -11.79 17.67 -28.88
N GLY A 19 -12.06 18.63 -27.97
CA GLY A 19 -13.41 19.18 -27.76
C GLY A 19 -14.34 18.37 -26.86
N ILE A 20 -13.89 17.26 -26.28
CA ILE A 20 -14.65 16.46 -25.30
C ILE A 20 -14.03 16.64 -23.91
N TYR A 21 -14.80 17.19 -22.98
CA TYR A 21 -14.39 17.32 -21.59
C TYR A 21 -14.74 16.06 -20.82
N MET A 22 -13.74 15.43 -20.17
CA MET A 22 -13.96 14.40 -19.19
C MET A 22 -13.70 14.98 -17.81
N LYS A 23 -14.73 15.05 -16.98
CA LYS A 23 -14.61 15.41 -15.56
C LYS A 23 -14.36 14.14 -14.77
N VAL A 24 -13.26 14.10 -14.03
CA VAL A 24 -12.96 13.03 -13.06
C VAL A 24 -13.17 13.61 -11.67
N THR A 25 -14.07 13.00 -10.90
CA THR A 25 -14.32 13.35 -9.50
C THR A 25 -14.18 12.12 -8.64
N TYR A 26 -13.70 12.28 -7.43
CA TYR A 26 -13.73 11.22 -6.41
C TYR A 26 -14.56 11.67 -5.21
N ARG A 27 -15.10 10.72 -4.50
CA ARG A 27 -15.85 10.93 -3.26
C ARG A 27 -15.31 9.93 -2.22
N GLU A 28 -15.05 10.43 -1.03
CA GLU A 28 -14.71 9.57 0.11
C GLU A 28 -16.01 9.04 0.73
N ASP A 29 -16.04 7.73 0.97
CA ASP A 29 -17.14 7.05 1.63
C ASP A 29 -16.60 6.21 2.79
N SER A 30 -16.77 6.68 4.01
CA SER A 30 -16.30 6.01 5.22
C SER A 30 -16.96 4.64 5.50
N LYS A 31 -17.99 4.28 4.75
CA LYS A 31 -18.65 2.97 4.85
C LYS A 31 -17.99 1.90 3.98
N MET A 32 -17.17 2.31 3.02
CA MET A 32 -16.39 1.38 2.21
C MET A 32 -15.23 0.82 3.02
N ASN A 33 -14.87 -0.44 2.76
CA ASN A 33 -13.65 -1.02 3.28
C ASN A 33 -12.46 -0.24 2.70
N HIS A 34 -11.45 0.08 3.53
CA HIS A 34 -10.29 0.88 3.12
C HIS A 34 -9.40 0.20 2.03
N TYR A 35 -9.59 -1.10 1.78
CA TYR A 35 -8.98 -1.83 0.66
C TYR A 35 -9.87 -1.89 -0.60
N GLU A 36 -11.06 -1.28 -0.57
CA GLU A 36 -12.00 -1.29 -1.67
C GLU A 36 -12.04 0.06 -2.38
N MET A 37 -12.03 0.01 -3.69
CA MET A 37 -12.25 1.18 -4.55
C MET A 37 -13.29 0.84 -5.59
N GLN A 38 -14.35 1.64 -5.67
CA GLN A 38 -15.42 1.46 -6.65
C GLN A 38 -15.31 2.48 -7.78
N LEU A 39 -15.19 2.00 -9.01
CA LEU A 39 -15.20 2.82 -10.21
C LEU A 39 -16.57 2.72 -10.90
N VAL A 40 -17.38 3.78 -10.79
CA VAL A 40 -18.70 3.87 -11.43
C VAL A 40 -18.57 4.68 -12.71
N VAL A 41 -18.93 4.11 -13.85
CA VAL A 41 -18.78 4.74 -15.16
C VAL A 41 -20.05 4.56 -16.01
N HIS A 42 -20.28 5.51 -16.91
CA HIS A 42 -21.32 5.33 -17.93
C HIS A 42 -20.98 4.15 -18.86
N PRO A 43 -21.94 3.32 -19.32
CA PRO A 43 -21.69 2.14 -20.14
C PRO A 43 -20.84 2.38 -21.39
N LYS A 44 -20.96 3.57 -22.01
CA LYS A 44 -20.12 3.97 -23.14
C LYS A 44 -18.62 4.04 -22.81
N ASN A 45 -18.26 4.23 -21.54
CA ASN A 45 -16.88 4.32 -21.06
C ASN A 45 -16.33 2.97 -20.57
N ARG A 46 -17.02 1.84 -20.83
CA ARG A 46 -16.61 0.50 -20.38
C ARG A 46 -15.16 0.15 -20.74
N ARG A 47 -14.71 0.51 -21.95
CA ARG A 47 -13.31 0.23 -22.40
C ARG A 47 -12.30 0.99 -21.54
N LEU A 48 -12.57 2.28 -21.28
CA LEU A 48 -11.74 3.11 -20.43
C LEU A 48 -11.72 2.58 -18.99
N ALA A 49 -12.89 2.24 -18.44
CA ALA A 49 -12.98 1.67 -17.09
C ALA A 49 -12.16 0.37 -16.94
N LYS A 50 -12.21 -0.52 -17.94
CA LYS A 50 -11.38 -1.74 -17.92
C LYS A 50 -9.88 -1.44 -17.97
N LEU A 51 -9.46 -0.44 -18.76
CA LEU A 51 -8.07 -0.01 -18.84
C LEU A 51 -7.59 0.55 -17.48
N LEU A 52 -8.36 1.44 -16.87
CA LEU A 52 -8.07 2.02 -15.56
C LEU A 52 -8.02 0.93 -14.48
N ALA A 53 -9.00 0.01 -14.45
CA ALA A 53 -9.00 -1.10 -13.50
C ALA A 53 -7.75 -1.99 -13.64
N LYS A 54 -7.28 -2.22 -14.89
CA LYS A 54 -6.04 -2.95 -15.13
C LYS A 54 -4.83 -2.18 -14.59
N GLN A 55 -4.72 -0.88 -14.87
CA GLN A 55 -3.63 -0.03 -14.36
C GLN A 55 -3.61 0.02 -12.83
N PHE A 56 -4.78 0.11 -12.19
CA PHE A 56 -4.85 0.04 -10.72
C PHE A 56 -4.33 -1.28 -10.17
N LYS A 57 -4.73 -2.41 -10.76
CA LYS A 57 -4.20 -3.73 -10.36
C LYS A 57 -2.69 -3.82 -10.48
N GLU A 58 -2.13 -3.34 -11.60
CA GLU A 58 -0.68 -3.30 -11.83
C GLU A 58 0.04 -2.38 -10.83
N THR A 59 -0.56 -1.23 -10.49
CA THR A 59 0.02 -0.25 -9.55
C THR A 59 -0.05 -0.72 -8.10
N LEU A 60 -1.15 -1.37 -7.70
CA LEU A 60 -1.35 -1.84 -6.32
C LEU A 60 -0.65 -3.18 -6.05
N GLY A 61 -0.38 -3.94 -7.10
CA GLY A 61 0.18 -5.28 -7.01
C GLY A 61 -0.82 -6.32 -6.50
N GLU A 62 -0.70 -7.54 -6.98
CA GLU A 62 -1.52 -8.68 -6.56
C GLU A 62 -0.65 -9.92 -6.47
N ILE A 63 -0.84 -10.73 -5.45
CA ILE A 63 -0.18 -12.03 -5.26
C ILE A 63 -1.23 -13.12 -5.06
N GLU A 64 -0.92 -14.35 -5.49
CA GLU A 64 -1.74 -15.51 -5.19
C GLU A 64 -1.29 -16.11 -3.86
N VAL A 65 -2.23 -16.21 -2.90
CA VAL A 65 -2.00 -16.78 -1.58
C VAL A 65 -2.85 -18.01 -1.36
N LEU A 66 -2.49 -18.83 -0.38
CA LEU A 66 -3.23 -20.02 0.05
C LEU A 66 -3.80 -19.80 1.45
N ASP A 67 -5.07 -20.13 1.64
CA ASP A 67 -5.68 -20.23 2.95
C ASP A 67 -5.24 -21.50 3.71
N GLU A 68 -5.81 -21.73 4.89
CA GLU A 68 -5.54 -22.93 5.71
C GLU A 68 -6.00 -24.23 5.02
N TYR A 69 -7.00 -24.17 4.15
CA TYR A 69 -7.53 -25.30 3.37
C TYR A 69 -6.81 -25.47 2.02
N ARG A 70 -5.78 -24.67 1.72
CA ARG A 70 -5.03 -24.61 0.45
C ARG A 70 -5.84 -24.12 -0.75
N ASN A 71 -6.94 -23.41 -0.53
CA ASN A 71 -7.60 -22.71 -1.61
C ASN A 71 -6.76 -21.49 -2.02
N LYS A 72 -6.81 -21.16 -3.31
CA LYS A 72 -6.06 -20.05 -3.88
C LYS A 72 -6.90 -18.78 -3.90
N TYR A 73 -6.34 -17.69 -3.43
CA TYR A 73 -6.97 -16.38 -3.45
C TYR A 73 -6.03 -15.31 -4.00
N PRO A 74 -6.53 -14.40 -4.84
CA PRO A 74 -5.79 -13.19 -5.17
C PRO A 74 -5.83 -12.24 -3.97
N LEU A 75 -4.67 -11.76 -3.53
CA LEU A 75 -4.52 -10.81 -2.43
C LEU A 75 -3.78 -9.56 -2.93
N SER A 76 -4.35 -8.38 -2.70
CA SER A 76 -3.67 -7.12 -2.99
C SER A 76 -2.49 -6.92 -2.04
N LEU A 77 -1.34 -6.52 -2.58
CA LEU A 77 -0.16 -6.17 -1.79
C LEU A 77 -0.42 -4.99 -0.84
N LEU A 78 -1.43 -4.16 -1.14
CA LEU A 78 -1.85 -3.08 -0.26
C LEU A 78 -2.39 -3.60 1.09
N ALA A 79 -3.05 -4.77 1.09
CA ALA A 79 -3.60 -5.40 2.29
C ALA A 79 -2.56 -6.21 3.08
N VAL A 80 -1.36 -6.39 2.55
CA VAL A 80 -0.30 -7.17 3.20
C VAL A 80 0.53 -6.28 4.12
N TYR A 81 0.61 -6.67 5.38
CA TYR A 81 1.40 -6.01 6.42
C TYR A 81 2.86 -6.42 6.38
N TYR A 82 3.09 -7.71 6.36
CA TYR A 82 4.43 -8.27 6.25
C TYR A 82 4.40 -9.73 5.78
N PHE A 83 5.54 -10.15 5.27
CA PHE A 83 5.83 -11.55 4.97
C PHE A 83 6.82 -12.07 6.00
N GLU A 84 6.63 -13.30 6.44
CA GLU A 84 7.56 -13.94 7.36
C GLU A 84 7.83 -15.39 6.97
N MET A 85 9.10 -15.77 6.96
CA MET A 85 9.53 -17.14 6.76
C MET A 85 9.62 -17.88 8.10
N VAL A 86 8.75 -18.84 8.32
CA VAL A 86 8.72 -19.71 9.51
C VAL A 86 8.84 -21.15 9.07
N ASN A 87 9.83 -21.89 9.59
CA ASN A 87 10.07 -23.30 9.26
C ASN A 87 10.07 -23.58 7.74
N HIS A 88 10.81 -22.79 6.98
CA HIS A 88 10.92 -22.86 5.51
C HIS A 88 9.59 -22.64 4.75
N LYS A 89 8.59 -22.08 5.39
CA LYS A 89 7.30 -21.72 4.79
C LYS A 89 7.14 -20.21 4.85
N MET A 90 6.66 -19.62 3.76
CA MET A 90 6.38 -18.18 3.69
C MET A 90 4.94 -17.92 4.10
N PHE A 91 4.76 -17.09 5.12
CA PHE A 91 3.47 -16.62 5.60
C PHE A 91 3.26 -15.16 5.20
N VAL A 92 2.01 -14.83 4.95
CA VAL A 92 1.54 -13.49 4.55
C VAL A 92 0.58 -13.01 5.62
N TYR A 93 0.92 -11.93 6.28
CA TYR A 93 0.12 -11.36 7.35
C TYR A 93 -0.64 -10.15 6.83
N THR A 94 -1.95 -10.16 7.04
CA THR A 94 -2.85 -9.04 6.80
C THR A 94 -3.36 -8.50 8.14
N GLU A 95 -4.32 -7.61 8.13
CA GLU A 95 -4.91 -7.03 9.35
C GLU A 95 -5.48 -8.11 10.30
N ASN A 96 -6.21 -9.09 9.73
CA ASN A 96 -6.98 -10.05 10.52
C ASN A 96 -6.69 -11.52 10.17
N GLU A 97 -5.94 -11.79 9.10
CA GLU A 97 -5.77 -13.12 8.55
C GLU A 97 -4.31 -13.42 8.22
N VAL A 98 -3.99 -14.70 8.20
CA VAL A 98 -2.67 -15.20 7.84
C VAL A 98 -2.80 -16.21 6.71
N PHE A 99 -2.16 -15.94 5.61
CA PHE A 99 -2.11 -16.82 4.44
C PHE A 99 -0.73 -17.44 4.25
N ARG A 100 -0.61 -18.34 3.29
CA ARG A 100 0.67 -18.93 2.89
C ARG A 100 0.98 -18.62 1.44
N LEU A 101 2.25 -18.38 1.14
CA LEU A 101 2.77 -18.40 -0.22
C LEU A 101 3.34 -19.76 -0.57
N HIS A 102 3.13 -20.19 -1.81
CA HIS A 102 3.67 -21.43 -2.32
C HIS A 102 5.09 -21.21 -2.86
N CYS A 103 6.05 -22.03 -2.40
CA CYS A 103 7.40 -22.21 -2.97
C CYS A 103 8.15 -20.93 -3.38
N VAL A 104 8.20 -19.90 -2.52
CA VAL A 104 8.91 -18.67 -2.77
C VAL A 104 10.11 -18.53 -1.85
N THR A 105 11.27 -18.17 -2.39
CA THR A 105 12.44 -17.78 -1.59
C THR A 105 12.33 -16.33 -1.14
N MET A 106 12.99 -15.98 -0.02
CA MET A 106 13.01 -14.58 0.46
C MET A 106 13.60 -13.62 -0.58
N ALA A 107 14.62 -14.02 -1.31
CA ALA A 107 15.25 -13.20 -2.33
C ALA A 107 14.30 -12.91 -3.51
N ALA A 108 13.66 -13.95 -4.06
CA ALA A 108 12.70 -13.78 -5.14
C ALA A 108 11.47 -12.97 -4.71
N LEU A 109 11.00 -13.17 -3.47
CA LEU A 109 9.89 -12.37 -2.95
C LEU A 109 10.30 -10.91 -2.76
N LYS A 110 11.48 -10.61 -2.22
CA LYS A 110 11.99 -9.25 -2.08
C LYS A 110 11.99 -8.54 -3.43
N GLU A 111 12.58 -9.13 -4.45
CA GLU A 111 12.64 -8.57 -5.81
C GLU A 111 11.24 -8.27 -6.37
N ALA A 112 10.28 -9.18 -6.15
CA ALA A 112 8.92 -9.05 -6.65
C ALA A 112 8.10 -7.94 -5.97
N VAL A 113 8.36 -7.64 -4.68
CA VAL A 113 7.50 -6.73 -3.88
C VAL A 113 8.18 -5.43 -3.46
N GLU A 114 9.47 -5.24 -3.73
CA GLU A 114 10.23 -4.04 -3.35
C GLU A 114 9.61 -2.75 -3.92
N SER A 115 9.21 -2.77 -5.19
CA SER A 115 8.56 -1.64 -5.85
C SER A 115 7.20 -1.25 -5.26
N TYR A 116 6.60 -2.12 -4.45
CA TYR A 116 5.33 -1.87 -3.75
C TYR A 116 5.52 -1.35 -2.33
N GLY A 117 6.76 -1.12 -1.90
CA GLY A 117 7.09 -0.56 -0.60
C GLY A 117 7.34 -1.61 0.48
N PHE A 118 7.77 -2.81 0.08
CA PHE A 118 8.21 -3.83 1.03
C PHE A 118 9.73 -3.79 1.20
N TYR A 119 10.17 -3.82 2.45
CA TYR A 119 11.59 -3.81 2.81
C TYR A 119 11.95 -4.95 3.74
N GLN A 120 13.11 -5.51 3.53
CA GLN A 120 13.62 -6.56 4.39
C GLN A 120 14.16 -5.98 5.69
N VAL A 121 13.63 -6.42 6.82
CA VAL A 121 14.00 -5.90 8.14
C VAL A 121 14.80 -6.91 8.96
N ASN A 122 14.77 -8.18 8.58
CA ASN A 122 15.65 -9.23 9.05
C ASN A 122 15.69 -10.38 8.03
N VAL A 123 16.47 -11.42 8.28
CA VAL A 123 16.66 -12.55 7.33
C VAL A 123 15.36 -13.28 6.97
N ARG A 124 14.30 -13.12 7.76
CA ARG A 124 13.04 -13.86 7.62
C ARG A 124 11.83 -12.99 7.37
N THR A 125 11.94 -11.65 7.40
CA THR A 125 10.79 -10.76 7.39
C THR A 125 10.96 -9.62 6.39
N LEU A 126 9.95 -9.44 5.53
CA LEU A 126 9.72 -8.27 4.67
C LEU A 126 8.51 -7.51 5.21
N VAL A 127 8.64 -6.23 5.51
CA VAL A 127 7.56 -5.38 6.02
C VAL A 127 7.09 -4.39 4.97
N ASN A 128 5.78 -4.18 4.90
CA ASN A 128 5.18 -3.10 4.13
C ASN A 128 5.26 -1.81 4.95
N VAL A 129 6.04 -0.85 4.47
CA VAL A 129 6.24 0.40 5.20
C VAL A 129 5.00 1.28 5.27
N LYS A 130 4.03 1.06 4.41
CA LYS A 130 2.75 1.79 4.43
C LYS A 130 2.00 1.57 5.75
N HIS A 131 2.16 0.41 6.36
CA HIS A 131 1.55 0.04 7.64
C HIS A 131 2.40 0.38 8.87
N VAL A 132 3.63 0.88 8.71
CA VAL A 132 4.46 1.30 9.84
C VAL A 132 3.99 2.67 10.35
N VAL A 133 3.39 2.71 11.53
CA VAL A 133 2.92 3.96 12.16
C VAL A 133 3.91 4.56 13.12
N LYS A 134 4.80 3.75 13.71
CA LYS A 134 5.80 4.21 14.67
C LYS A 134 7.02 3.30 14.65
N TYR A 135 8.19 3.90 14.83
CA TYR A 135 9.43 3.14 15.06
C TYR A 135 10.23 3.74 16.22
N LYS A 136 11.00 2.89 16.90
CA LYS A 136 11.84 3.27 18.03
C LYS A 136 13.21 2.63 17.91
N LYS A 137 14.24 3.40 18.27
CA LYS A 137 15.61 2.88 18.44
C LYS A 137 15.65 1.95 19.66
N GLN A 138 16.30 0.80 19.51
CA GLN A 138 16.53 -0.16 20.60
C GLN A 138 18.03 -0.40 20.82
N LYS A 139 18.37 -1.00 21.97
CA LYS A 139 19.76 -1.40 22.28
C LYS A 139 20.30 -2.31 21.18
N GLY A 140 21.59 -2.18 20.86
CA GLY A 140 22.27 -2.98 19.85
C GLY A 140 21.95 -2.57 18.41
N CYS A 141 21.66 -1.30 18.15
CA CYS A 141 21.40 -0.75 16.82
C CYS A 141 20.19 -1.38 16.09
N ARG A 142 19.22 -1.89 16.83
CA ARG A 142 17.95 -2.44 16.29
C ARG A 142 16.91 -1.33 16.17
N ARG A 143 15.88 -1.59 15.34
CA ARG A 143 14.67 -0.77 15.26
C ARG A 143 13.46 -1.62 15.60
N GLN A 144 12.64 -1.16 16.51
CA GLN A 144 11.31 -1.71 16.72
C GLN A 144 10.31 -0.90 15.89
N MET A 145 9.56 -1.58 15.06
CA MET A 145 8.45 -1.04 14.28
C MET A 145 7.14 -1.43 14.94
N ILE A 146 6.18 -0.51 14.92
CA ILE A 146 4.80 -0.77 15.34
C ILE A 146 3.95 -0.52 14.11
N LEU A 147 3.16 -1.51 13.73
CA LEU A 147 2.23 -1.45 12.62
C LEU A 147 0.86 -0.90 13.09
N ASP A 148 0.03 -0.46 12.17
CA ASP A 148 -1.29 0.10 12.47
C ASP A 148 -2.28 -0.94 13.03
N ASN A 149 -2.08 -2.24 12.75
CA ASN A 149 -2.79 -3.35 13.38
C ASN A 149 -2.28 -3.69 14.80
N GLY A 150 -1.25 -2.97 15.30
CA GLY A 150 -0.65 -3.18 16.61
C GLY A 150 0.52 -4.18 16.66
N ASP A 151 0.82 -4.88 15.58
CA ASP A 151 1.95 -5.80 15.50
C ASP A 151 3.29 -5.08 15.73
N ARG A 152 4.24 -5.81 16.30
CA ARG A 152 5.57 -5.28 16.62
C ARG A 152 6.65 -6.13 15.96
N LEU A 153 7.37 -5.52 15.04
CA LEU A 153 8.48 -6.16 14.36
C LEU A 153 9.81 -5.55 14.80
N ILE A 154 10.89 -6.32 14.72
CA ILE A 154 12.23 -5.85 15.08
C ILE A 154 13.16 -6.04 13.89
N SER A 155 13.80 -4.94 13.45
CA SER A 155 14.85 -5.03 12.45
C SER A 155 16.15 -5.55 13.09
N SER A 156 16.91 -6.35 12.36
CA SER A 156 18.26 -6.69 12.75
C SER A 156 19.24 -5.59 12.36
N ARG A 157 20.44 -5.59 12.99
CA ARG A 157 21.47 -4.59 12.78
C ARG A 157 21.85 -4.43 11.30
N HIS A 158 21.92 -5.51 10.57
CA HIS A 158 22.34 -5.53 9.17
C HIS A 158 21.40 -4.75 8.24
N TYR A 159 20.08 -4.76 8.55
CA TYR A 159 19.04 -4.13 7.73
C TYR A 159 18.66 -2.71 8.19
N ARG A 160 19.38 -2.15 9.16
CA ARG A 160 19.05 -0.85 9.76
C ARG A 160 19.16 0.31 8.79
N GLU A 161 20.24 0.37 8.02
CA GLU A 161 20.53 1.53 7.15
C GLU A 161 19.52 1.64 6.01
N GLU A 162 19.17 0.52 5.39
CA GLU A 162 18.15 0.46 4.36
C GLU A 162 16.77 0.90 4.92
N PHE A 163 16.44 0.45 6.12
CA PHE A 163 15.21 0.84 6.80
C PHE A 163 15.18 2.33 7.19
N ASP A 164 16.26 2.87 7.75
CA ASP A 164 16.34 4.29 8.15
C ASP A 164 16.18 5.20 6.91
N ARG A 165 16.87 4.90 5.80
CA ARG A 165 16.76 5.62 4.53
C ARG A 165 15.33 5.63 4.01
N MET A 166 14.68 4.49 3.97
CA MET A 166 13.31 4.33 3.50
C MET A 166 12.31 5.16 4.33
N ILE A 167 12.48 5.20 5.66
CA ILE A 167 11.62 6.02 6.53
C ILE A 167 11.83 7.51 6.26
N GLU A 168 13.07 7.95 6.01
CA GLU A 168 13.39 9.34 5.65
C GLU A 168 12.72 9.73 4.33
N GLU A 169 12.87 8.94 3.27
CA GLU A 169 12.22 9.14 1.97
C GLU A 169 10.69 9.26 2.10
N ARG A 170 10.09 8.45 2.95
CA ARG A 170 8.64 8.52 3.22
C ARG A 170 8.22 9.79 3.96
N HIS A 171 9.05 10.29 4.88
CA HIS A 171 8.78 11.55 5.57
C HIS A 171 8.82 12.72 4.60
N GLU A 172 9.80 12.77 3.70
CA GLU A 172 9.91 13.79 2.66
C GLU A 172 8.69 13.75 1.73
N SER A 173 8.27 12.58 1.27
CA SER A 173 7.08 12.42 0.42
C SER A 173 5.80 12.92 1.10
N ARG A 174 5.63 12.65 2.42
CA ARG A 174 4.47 13.13 3.18
C ARG A 174 4.45 14.64 3.42
N ILE A 175 5.62 15.27 3.51
CA ILE A 175 5.75 16.72 3.63
C ILE A 175 5.32 17.37 2.29
N LEU A 176 5.75 16.84 1.16
CA LEU A 176 5.38 17.30 -0.17
C LEU A 176 3.87 17.14 -0.46
N GLU A 177 3.23 16.09 0.07
CA GLU A 177 1.77 15.88 -0.06
C GLU A 177 0.96 16.84 0.82
N LYS A 178 1.51 17.33 1.94
CA LYS A 178 0.82 18.24 2.87
C LYS A 178 0.90 19.71 2.49
N ASP A 179 1.86 20.11 1.66
CA ASP A 179 2.07 21.49 1.23
C ASP A 179 2.11 21.61 -0.31
N PRO A 180 0.98 21.42 -1.02
CA PRO A 180 0.95 21.67 -2.46
C PRO A 180 1.04 23.17 -2.81
N ASP A 181 0.86 24.08 -1.86
CA ASP A 181 0.81 25.54 -2.08
C ASP A 181 2.11 26.31 -1.78
N ASN A 182 3.17 25.64 -1.34
CA ASN A 182 4.42 26.33 -0.97
C ASN A 182 5.44 26.50 -2.12
N LEU A 183 5.06 26.19 -3.35
CA LEU A 183 5.91 26.38 -4.55
C LEU A 183 5.71 27.71 -5.28
N SER A 184 4.96 28.67 -4.71
CA SER A 184 4.63 29.93 -5.41
C SER A 184 5.21 31.22 -4.82
N HIS A 185 6.13 31.17 -3.86
CA HIS A 185 6.76 32.38 -3.32
C HIS A 185 8.29 32.28 -3.23
N GLU A 186 8.97 32.19 -4.36
CA GLU A 186 10.32 32.73 -4.55
C GLU A 186 10.43 33.32 -5.94
N LYS A 187 10.18 34.62 -6.01
CA LYS A 187 10.67 35.51 -7.04
C LYS A 187 11.27 36.73 -6.37
#